data_151b5acb6bd5606fe915f414ce794556
#
_entry.id   151b5acb6bd5606fe915f414ce794556
#
_cell.length_a   1.000
_cell.length_b   1.000
_cell.length_c   1.000
_cell.angle_alpha   90.00
_cell.angle_beta   90.00
_cell.angle_gamma   90.00
#
_symmetry.space_group_name_H-M   'P 1'
#
loop_
_entity.id
_entity.type
_entity.pdbx_description
1 polymer ?
#
loop_
_entity_poly.entity_id
_entity_poly.type
_entity_poly.pdbx_seq_one_letter_code
_entity_poly.pdbx_strand_id
1 'polypeptide(L)'
;MKDITELYRQFCESKGIYYQLDDNVRPYDNTTLFCPAGMQQFKERFKSDETGTQANIQSCIRLNDLEEIGDGTHFLYFDMIGLFSFRTMQLQTAVDFWMEFVEDVLEIKVDYVTIHPDKMEDWKSLYDNYDVEVRSEEECKWTDGDIGGYCTEFFKDDVEIGNIVNPLGTCIDAGFGLQRLSMFVNGKNEETREEILIQACEKLLYSGYYPSNKEQGYVFRKLLRELY
;
A
#
# COMPACT_ATOMS: atom_id res chain seq x y z
N MET A 1 -14.69 13.94 -9.88
CA MET A 1 -13.64 13.21 -9.12
C MET A 1 -13.83 11.73 -9.37
N LYS A 2 -12.78 11.00 -9.84
CA LYS A 2 -12.85 9.55 -10.05
C LYS A 2 -12.84 8.85 -8.68
N ASP A 3 -13.73 7.89 -8.45
CA ASP A 3 -13.73 7.03 -7.27
C ASP A 3 -12.79 5.85 -7.50
N ILE A 4 -11.56 5.95 -7.01
CA ILE A 4 -10.53 4.93 -7.21
C ILE A 4 -10.90 3.63 -6.50
N THR A 5 -11.58 3.69 -5.35
CA THR A 5 -12.06 2.51 -4.62
C THR A 5 -13.00 1.67 -5.48
N GLU A 6 -13.97 2.32 -6.09
CA GLU A 6 -14.93 1.65 -6.96
C GLU A 6 -14.28 1.17 -8.26
N LEU A 7 -13.36 1.95 -8.86
CA LEU A 7 -12.61 1.52 -10.04
C LEU A 7 -11.78 0.27 -9.75
N TYR A 8 -11.10 0.22 -8.60
CA TYR A 8 -10.30 -0.94 -8.21
C TYR A 8 -11.16 -2.18 -7.96
N ARG A 9 -12.30 -2.02 -7.27
CA ARG A 9 -13.26 -3.09 -7.07
C ARG A 9 -13.73 -3.69 -8.40
N GLN A 10 -14.16 -2.84 -9.35
CA GLN A 10 -14.62 -3.27 -10.68
C GLN A 10 -13.48 -3.94 -11.47
N PHE A 11 -12.27 -3.41 -11.37
CA PHE A 11 -11.12 -3.98 -12.03
C PHE A 11 -10.80 -5.39 -11.50
N CYS A 12 -10.76 -5.58 -10.17
CA CYS A 12 -10.58 -6.90 -9.57
C CYS A 12 -11.66 -7.90 -10.01
N GLU A 13 -12.94 -7.47 -10.01
CA GLU A 13 -14.05 -8.30 -10.48
C GLU A 13 -13.89 -8.70 -11.95
N SER A 14 -13.44 -7.79 -12.82
CA SER A 14 -13.20 -8.08 -14.24
C SER A 14 -12.09 -9.13 -14.45
N LYS A 15 -11.14 -9.22 -13.49
CA LYS A 15 -10.06 -10.21 -13.48
C LYS A 15 -10.44 -11.51 -12.73
N GLY A 16 -11.65 -11.60 -12.19
CA GLY A 16 -12.10 -12.74 -11.39
C GLY A 16 -11.39 -12.85 -10.03
N ILE A 17 -10.87 -11.74 -9.50
CA ILE A 17 -10.16 -11.68 -8.22
C ILE A 17 -11.15 -11.26 -7.13
N TYR A 18 -11.20 -12.04 -6.03
CA TYR A 18 -12.01 -11.69 -4.87
C TYR A 18 -11.47 -10.41 -4.22
N TYR A 19 -12.36 -9.46 -3.99
CA TYR A 19 -12.07 -8.16 -3.40
C TYR A 19 -12.76 -8.00 -2.04
N GLN A 20 -12.06 -7.38 -1.09
CA GLN A 20 -12.56 -7.07 0.26
C GLN A 20 -12.22 -5.61 0.62
N LEU A 21 -13.14 -4.94 1.30
CA LEU A 21 -12.90 -3.63 1.91
C LEU A 21 -12.70 -3.79 3.42
N ASP A 22 -11.51 -3.40 3.90
CA ASP A 22 -11.12 -3.44 5.31
C ASP A 22 -10.98 -2.01 5.84
N ASP A 23 -12.09 -1.42 6.26
CA ASP A 23 -12.23 0.00 6.55
C ASP A 23 -11.89 0.41 7.99
N ASN A 24 -11.21 -0.44 8.75
CA ASN A 24 -10.75 -0.14 10.10
C ASN A 24 -9.23 -0.32 10.24
N VAL A 25 -8.65 0.31 11.26
CA VAL A 25 -7.21 0.30 11.50
C VAL A 25 -6.80 -0.64 12.64
N ARG A 26 -7.63 -1.63 12.96
CA ARG A 26 -7.30 -2.62 13.99
C ARG A 26 -6.18 -3.53 13.50
N PRO A 27 -5.15 -3.79 14.33
CA PRO A 27 -4.10 -4.72 13.95
C PRO A 27 -4.64 -6.17 13.90
N TYR A 28 -4.10 -6.96 13.00
CA TYR A 28 -4.42 -8.39 12.88
C TYR A 28 -3.52 -9.28 13.76
N ASP A 29 -2.45 -8.70 14.32
CA ASP A 29 -1.54 -9.36 15.25
C ASP A 29 -1.09 -8.39 16.35
N ASN A 30 -0.23 -8.86 17.26
CA ASN A 30 0.26 -8.08 18.40
C ASN A 30 1.61 -7.38 18.12
N THR A 31 2.07 -7.34 16.87
CA THR A 31 3.38 -6.75 16.52
C THR A 31 3.30 -5.23 16.39
N THR A 32 2.11 -4.69 16.11
CA THR A 32 1.86 -3.25 15.94
C THR A 32 0.62 -2.79 16.71
N LEU A 33 0.54 -1.49 17.00
CA LEU A 33 -0.64 -0.91 17.66
C LEU A 33 -1.82 -0.74 16.70
N PHE A 34 -1.53 -0.48 15.43
CA PHE A 34 -2.52 -0.29 14.37
C PHE A 34 -2.10 -1.10 13.14
N CYS A 35 -3.03 -1.35 12.24
CA CYS A 35 -2.73 -2.00 10.97
C CYS A 35 -1.85 -1.08 10.11
N PRO A 36 -0.59 -1.46 9.77
CA PRO A 36 0.33 -0.62 9.02
C PRO A 36 0.31 -0.89 7.51
N ALA A 37 -0.27 -2.03 7.09
CA ALA A 37 -0.25 -2.49 5.70
C ALA A 37 -1.31 -3.56 5.44
N GLY A 38 -1.79 -3.64 4.19
CA GLY A 38 -2.82 -4.60 3.78
C GLY A 38 -2.43 -6.07 3.95
N MET A 39 -1.14 -6.37 3.92
CA MET A 39 -0.62 -7.74 4.07
C MET A 39 -0.74 -8.30 5.49
N GLN A 40 -0.93 -7.47 6.53
CA GLN A 40 -0.85 -7.93 7.91
C GLN A 40 -1.82 -9.08 8.21
N GLN A 41 -3.03 -9.03 7.67
CA GLN A 41 -4.03 -10.08 7.83
C GLN A 41 -3.66 -11.41 7.13
N PHE A 42 -2.67 -11.39 6.21
CA PHE A 42 -2.30 -12.53 5.38
C PHE A 42 -0.97 -13.17 5.78
N LYS A 43 -0.31 -12.72 6.84
CA LYS A 43 1.01 -13.22 7.27
C LYS A 43 1.08 -14.74 7.36
N GLU A 44 0.09 -15.37 7.96
CA GLU A 44 0.06 -16.84 8.09
C GLU A 44 -0.13 -17.56 6.75
N ARG A 45 -0.85 -16.95 5.80
CA ARG A 45 -1.03 -17.52 4.46
C ARG A 45 0.26 -17.48 3.63
N PHE A 46 1.09 -16.45 3.80
CA PHE A 46 2.42 -16.42 3.17
C PHE A 46 3.32 -17.58 3.65
N LYS A 47 3.20 -17.97 4.92
CA LYS A 47 3.99 -19.05 5.54
C LYS A 47 3.43 -20.45 5.28
N SER A 48 2.15 -20.56 4.99
CA SER A 48 1.46 -21.83 4.75
C SER A 48 1.61 -22.33 3.31
N ASP A 49 1.12 -23.52 3.02
CA ASP A 49 1.01 -24.08 1.66
C ASP A 49 -0.29 -23.67 0.95
N GLU A 50 -1.05 -22.72 1.52
CA GLU A 50 -2.27 -22.21 0.88
C GLU A 50 -1.96 -21.57 -0.47
N THR A 51 -2.91 -21.71 -1.40
CA THR A 51 -2.87 -21.11 -2.71
C THR A 51 -4.06 -20.19 -2.93
N GLY A 52 -3.93 -19.22 -3.82
CA GLY A 52 -5.02 -18.33 -4.20
C GLY A 52 -4.56 -16.89 -4.38
N THR A 53 -5.48 -16.07 -4.87
CA THR A 53 -5.25 -14.64 -5.08
C THR A 53 -6.42 -13.85 -4.49
N GLN A 54 -6.12 -12.76 -3.82
CA GLN A 54 -7.10 -11.90 -3.16
C GLN A 54 -6.66 -10.44 -3.27
N ALA A 55 -7.62 -9.55 -3.41
CA ALA A 55 -7.42 -8.11 -3.38
C ALA A 55 -8.11 -7.50 -2.16
N ASN A 56 -7.59 -6.39 -1.65
CA ASN A 56 -8.27 -5.60 -0.64
C ASN A 56 -8.00 -4.10 -0.79
N ILE A 57 -8.78 -3.31 -0.07
CA ILE A 57 -8.39 -1.96 0.37
C ILE A 57 -8.39 -1.99 1.88
N GLN A 58 -7.23 -1.69 2.49
CA GLN A 58 -7.01 -1.72 3.92
C GLN A 58 -6.73 -0.31 4.44
N SER A 59 -7.53 0.13 5.41
CA SER A 59 -7.23 1.34 6.18
C SER A 59 -6.02 1.13 7.09
N CYS A 60 -5.04 2.02 7.00
CA CYS A 60 -3.76 1.93 7.68
C CYS A 60 -3.47 3.19 8.52
N ILE A 61 -2.72 3.02 9.61
CA ILE A 61 -2.10 4.12 10.35
C ILE A 61 -0.61 3.83 10.51
N ARG A 62 0.24 4.79 10.08
CA ARG A 62 1.68 4.78 10.31
C ARG A 62 2.09 6.01 11.12
N LEU A 63 2.70 5.76 12.28
CA LEU A 63 3.13 6.83 13.19
C LEU A 63 4.53 7.35 12.87
N ASN A 64 5.29 6.63 12.04
CA ASN A 64 6.65 7.00 11.67
C ASN A 64 6.67 8.33 10.91
N ASP A 65 5.63 8.59 10.14
CA ASP A 65 5.53 9.73 9.23
C ASP A 65 4.95 10.99 9.92
N LEU A 66 4.74 10.93 11.25
CA LEU A 66 4.08 12.02 12.02
C LEU A 66 4.77 13.38 11.88
N GLU A 67 6.10 13.40 11.77
CA GLU A 67 6.87 14.64 11.62
C GLU A 67 6.79 15.22 10.20
N GLU A 68 6.43 14.40 9.21
CA GLU A 68 6.44 14.72 7.77
C GLU A 68 5.06 15.05 7.22
N ILE A 69 3.97 14.75 7.96
CA ILE A 69 2.61 15.05 7.50
C ILE A 69 2.39 16.54 7.23
N GLY A 70 1.68 16.83 6.14
CA GLY A 70 1.44 18.19 5.65
C GLY A 70 2.39 18.63 4.52
N ASP A 71 3.30 17.75 4.08
CA ASP A 71 4.16 17.97 2.91
C ASP A 71 3.46 17.63 1.57
N GLY A 72 2.22 17.12 1.64
CA GLY A 72 1.39 16.73 0.49
C GLY A 72 1.59 15.28 0.02
N THR A 73 2.53 14.53 0.60
CA THR A 73 2.86 13.14 0.22
C THR A 73 2.81 12.14 1.36
N HIS A 74 2.95 12.61 2.62
CA HIS A 74 2.90 11.79 3.81
C HIS A 74 1.55 11.92 4.53
N PHE A 75 0.96 10.78 4.86
CA PHE A 75 -0.33 10.65 5.51
C PHE A 75 -0.20 9.80 6.77
N LEU A 76 -0.81 10.24 7.86
CA LEU A 76 -0.86 9.47 9.10
C LEU A 76 -1.87 8.32 9.00
N TYR A 77 -3.07 8.62 8.47
CA TYR A 77 -4.09 7.67 8.04
C TYR A 77 -4.13 7.64 6.52
N PHE A 78 -4.16 6.45 5.95
CA PHE A 78 -4.32 6.25 4.51
C PHE A 78 -4.93 4.88 4.22
N ASP A 79 -5.47 4.73 3.02
CA ASP A 79 -5.96 3.46 2.53
C ASP A 79 -4.94 2.85 1.56
N MET A 80 -4.59 1.59 1.78
CA MET A 80 -3.70 0.83 0.92
C MET A 80 -4.52 -0.11 0.03
N ILE A 81 -4.39 0.06 -1.26
CA ILE A 81 -4.95 -0.84 -2.26
C ILE A 81 -3.97 -2.01 -2.41
N GLY A 82 -4.43 -3.24 -2.19
CA GLY A 82 -3.57 -4.41 -2.13
C GLY A 82 -3.99 -5.56 -3.04
N LEU A 83 -2.98 -6.24 -3.60
CA LEU A 83 -3.12 -7.51 -4.32
C LEU A 83 -2.17 -8.53 -3.69
N PHE A 84 -2.72 -9.64 -3.23
CA PHE A 84 -1.98 -10.71 -2.56
C PHE A 84 -2.18 -12.01 -3.31
N SER A 85 -1.07 -12.68 -3.63
CA SER A 85 -1.13 -14.01 -4.24
C SER A 85 -0.22 -14.98 -3.51
N PHE A 86 -0.79 -16.11 -3.17
CA PHE A 86 -0.14 -17.18 -2.43
C PHE A 86 0.15 -18.30 -3.41
N ARG A 87 1.37 -18.34 -3.97
CA ARG A 87 1.87 -19.38 -4.88
C ARG A 87 1.02 -19.63 -6.15
N THR A 88 0.21 -18.64 -6.56
CA THR A 88 -0.71 -18.78 -7.71
C THR A 88 -0.32 -17.87 -8.87
N MET A 89 0.07 -16.64 -8.56
CA MET A 89 0.38 -15.61 -9.57
C MET A 89 1.89 -15.50 -9.75
N GLN A 90 2.34 -15.41 -10.98
CA GLN A 90 3.72 -15.09 -11.30
C GLN A 90 3.97 -13.58 -11.17
N LEU A 91 5.21 -13.17 -10.93
CA LEU A 91 5.57 -11.76 -10.78
C LEU A 91 5.22 -10.95 -12.03
N GLN A 92 5.45 -11.48 -13.25
CA GLN A 92 5.04 -10.82 -14.50
C GLN A 92 3.55 -10.49 -14.50
N THR A 93 2.71 -11.44 -14.10
CA THR A 93 1.24 -11.22 -14.05
C THR A 93 0.85 -10.15 -13.05
N ALA A 94 1.57 -10.03 -11.93
CA ALA A 94 1.34 -8.97 -10.96
C ALA A 94 1.79 -7.60 -11.51
N VAL A 95 2.91 -7.54 -12.22
CA VAL A 95 3.37 -6.32 -12.92
C VAL A 95 2.34 -5.91 -13.97
N ASP A 96 1.88 -6.83 -14.82
CA ASP A 96 0.89 -6.55 -15.86
C ASP A 96 -0.44 -6.05 -15.25
N PHE A 97 -0.88 -6.65 -14.14
CA PHE A 97 -2.09 -6.23 -13.42
C PHE A 97 -1.99 -4.78 -12.94
N TRP A 98 -0.86 -4.42 -12.32
CA TRP A 98 -0.69 -3.08 -11.77
C TRP A 98 -0.42 -2.02 -12.83
N MET A 99 0.36 -2.34 -13.87
CA MET A 99 0.56 -1.43 -15.00
C MET A 99 -0.77 -1.15 -15.72
N GLU A 100 -1.59 -2.17 -15.98
CA GLU A 100 -2.94 -1.99 -16.55
C GLU A 100 -3.84 -1.15 -15.65
N PHE A 101 -3.86 -1.40 -14.34
CA PHE A 101 -4.68 -0.61 -13.42
C PHE A 101 -4.23 0.86 -13.35
N VAL A 102 -2.94 1.09 -13.22
CA VAL A 102 -2.38 2.44 -13.05
C VAL A 102 -2.42 3.23 -14.36
N GLU A 103 -1.96 2.64 -15.48
CA GLU A 103 -1.86 3.37 -16.74
C GLU A 103 -3.16 3.39 -17.54
N ASP A 104 -3.89 2.25 -17.64
CA ASP A 104 -5.08 2.18 -18.50
C ASP A 104 -6.37 2.57 -17.77
N VAL A 105 -6.53 2.19 -16.49
CA VAL A 105 -7.75 2.48 -15.74
C VAL A 105 -7.68 3.86 -15.06
N LEU A 106 -6.56 4.15 -14.39
CA LEU A 106 -6.38 5.43 -13.70
C LEU A 106 -5.83 6.53 -14.59
N GLU A 107 -5.25 6.19 -15.75
CA GLU A 107 -4.60 7.12 -16.70
C GLU A 107 -3.40 7.84 -16.07
N ILE A 108 -2.68 7.18 -15.16
CA ILE A 108 -1.45 7.67 -14.55
C ILE A 108 -0.27 7.06 -15.31
N LYS A 109 0.50 7.87 -16.03
CA LYS A 109 1.75 7.41 -16.64
C LYS A 109 2.80 7.19 -15.56
N VAL A 110 3.31 5.96 -15.45
CA VAL A 110 4.44 5.63 -14.58
C VAL A 110 5.72 6.18 -15.20
N ASP A 111 6.50 6.96 -14.45
CA ASP A 111 7.72 7.57 -14.96
C ASP A 111 8.90 6.58 -14.91
N TYR A 112 9.06 5.92 -13.79
CA TYR A 112 10.08 4.89 -13.62
C TYR A 112 9.67 3.87 -12.55
N VAL A 113 10.36 2.75 -12.59
CA VAL A 113 10.30 1.71 -11.55
C VAL A 113 11.70 1.45 -11.01
N THR A 114 11.76 0.99 -9.76
CA THR A 114 13.03 0.58 -9.14
C THR A 114 13.06 -0.92 -8.93
N ILE A 115 14.26 -1.50 -8.99
CA ILE A 115 14.52 -2.93 -8.77
C ILE A 115 15.82 -3.05 -7.98
N HIS A 116 15.87 -3.95 -7.01
CA HIS A 116 17.11 -4.24 -6.28
C HIS A 116 18.22 -4.71 -7.22
N PRO A 117 19.51 -4.30 -7.03
CA PRO A 117 20.63 -4.69 -7.89
C PRO A 117 20.74 -6.21 -8.11
N ASP A 118 20.54 -7.01 -7.06
CA ASP A 118 20.57 -8.48 -7.14
C ASP A 118 19.49 -9.09 -8.04
N LYS A 119 18.45 -8.33 -8.38
CA LYS A 119 17.32 -8.76 -9.23
C LYS A 119 17.28 -8.05 -10.58
N MET A 120 18.17 -7.12 -10.82
CA MET A 120 18.15 -6.32 -12.06
C MET A 120 18.23 -7.21 -13.31
N GLU A 121 19.08 -8.23 -13.32
CA GLU A 121 19.23 -9.15 -14.46
C GLU A 121 17.97 -9.96 -14.70
N ASP A 122 17.32 -10.45 -13.62
CA ASP A 122 16.13 -11.30 -13.70
C ASP A 122 14.85 -10.52 -14.00
N TRP A 123 14.70 -9.30 -13.43
CA TRP A 123 13.42 -8.60 -13.35
C TRP A 123 13.28 -7.43 -14.32
N LYS A 124 14.37 -6.93 -14.90
CA LYS A 124 14.31 -5.83 -15.86
C LYS A 124 13.36 -6.16 -17.02
N SER A 125 13.40 -7.39 -17.52
CA SER A 125 12.57 -7.85 -18.63
C SER A 125 11.06 -7.87 -18.34
N LEU A 126 10.65 -7.80 -17.06
CA LEU A 126 9.24 -7.67 -16.67
C LEU A 126 8.59 -6.41 -17.24
N TYR A 127 9.40 -5.42 -17.58
CA TYR A 127 8.97 -4.10 -18.04
C TYR A 127 9.24 -3.84 -19.53
N ASP A 128 9.73 -4.83 -20.30
CA ASP A 128 10.09 -4.67 -21.73
C ASP A 128 8.90 -4.24 -22.61
N ASN A 129 7.66 -4.52 -22.19
CA ASN A 129 6.46 -4.15 -22.93
C ASN A 129 5.90 -2.76 -22.53
N TYR A 130 6.54 -2.06 -21.60
CA TYR A 130 6.07 -0.80 -21.05
C TYR A 130 7.07 0.33 -21.36
N ASP A 131 6.56 1.52 -21.65
CA ASP A 131 7.39 2.70 -21.84
C ASP A 131 7.69 3.33 -20.47
N VAL A 132 8.56 2.65 -19.70
CA VAL A 132 8.95 3.03 -18.34
C VAL A 132 10.46 2.86 -18.15
N GLU A 133 11.09 3.81 -17.46
CA GLU A 133 12.50 3.69 -17.10
C GLU A 133 12.67 2.69 -15.93
N VAL A 134 13.68 1.82 -15.99
CA VAL A 134 14.02 0.88 -14.92
C VAL A 134 15.30 1.33 -14.24
N ARG A 135 15.24 1.64 -12.96
CA ARG A 135 16.37 2.09 -12.12
C ARG A 135 16.74 1.04 -11.08
N SER A 136 18.00 1.09 -10.65
CA SER A 136 18.51 0.21 -9.59
C SER A 136 18.42 0.91 -8.24
N GLU A 137 17.87 0.22 -7.19
CA GLU A 137 17.73 0.76 -5.85
C GLU A 137 17.98 -0.33 -4.79
N GLU A 138 18.96 -0.11 -3.91
CA GLU A 138 19.37 -1.05 -2.86
C GLU A 138 18.26 -1.30 -1.81
N GLU A 139 17.36 -0.33 -1.61
CA GLU A 139 16.28 -0.41 -0.64
C GLU A 139 15.09 -1.24 -1.14
N CYS A 140 15.07 -1.66 -2.42
CA CYS A 140 14.04 -2.53 -2.99
C CYS A 140 14.07 -3.96 -2.41
N LYS A 141 14.04 -4.04 -1.09
CA LYS A 141 14.00 -5.28 -0.32
C LYS A 141 13.21 -5.07 0.97
N TRP A 142 12.19 -5.87 1.15
CA TRP A 142 11.29 -5.75 2.28
C TRP A 142 11.28 -7.01 3.15
N THR A 143 11.11 -6.83 4.47
CA THR A 143 11.00 -7.92 5.44
C THR A 143 10.03 -7.58 6.57
N ASP A 144 9.23 -8.56 6.99
CA ASP A 144 8.44 -8.53 8.23
C ASP A 144 8.60 -9.88 8.93
N GLY A 145 9.49 -9.94 9.92
CA GLY A 145 9.88 -11.18 10.58
C GLY A 145 10.50 -12.18 9.61
N ASP A 146 9.88 -13.35 9.48
CA ASP A 146 10.33 -14.44 8.60
C ASP A 146 9.81 -14.31 7.16
N ILE A 147 8.98 -13.31 6.89
CA ILE A 147 8.44 -13.03 5.56
C ILE A 147 9.27 -11.91 4.95
N GLY A 148 9.87 -12.18 3.80
CA GLY A 148 10.66 -11.18 3.11
C GLY A 148 10.84 -11.51 1.64
N GLY A 149 11.17 -10.48 0.87
CA GLY A 149 11.41 -10.61 -0.56
C GLY A 149 11.99 -9.32 -1.13
N TYR A 150 12.49 -9.44 -2.36
CA TYR A 150 12.82 -8.29 -3.17
C TYR A 150 11.54 -7.62 -3.66
N CYS A 151 11.60 -6.34 -3.95
CA CYS A 151 10.48 -5.58 -4.48
C CYS A 151 10.86 -4.79 -5.73
N THR A 152 9.85 -4.33 -6.41
CA THR A 152 9.90 -3.28 -7.42
C THR A 152 8.91 -2.20 -7.03
N GLU A 153 9.33 -0.95 -7.12
CA GLU A 153 8.55 0.21 -6.70
C GLU A 153 8.21 1.08 -7.91
N PHE A 154 7.05 1.70 -7.88
CA PHE A 154 6.47 2.48 -8.98
C PHE A 154 6.47 3.95 -8.62
N PHE A 155 6.97 4.79 -9.51
CA PHE A 155 7.10 6.22 -9.27
C PHE A 155 6.41 7.07 -10.32
N LYS A 156 5.78 8.16 -9.83
CA LYS A 156 5.23 9.25 -10.63
C LYS A 156 5.65 10.58 -10.04
N ASP A 157 6.27 11.47 -10.84
CA ASP A 157 6.78 12.76 -10.40
C ASP A 157 7.67 12.65 -9.13
N ASP A 158 8.55 11.62 -9.10
CA ASP A 158 9.41 11.25 -7.97
C ASP A 158 8.67 10.85 -6.67
N VAL A 159 7.36 10.65 -6.72
CA VAL A 159 6.57 10.09 -5.63
C VAL A 159 6.37 8.59 -5.84
N GLU A 160 6.73 7.78 -4.86
CA GLU A 160 6.39 6.35 -4.85
C GLU A 160 4.88 6.20 -4.72
N ILE A 161 4.23 5.62 -5.73
CA ILE A 161 2.78 5.37 -5.74
C ILE A 161 2.41 3.98 -5.23
N GLY A 162 3.35 3.05 -5.22
CA GLY A 162 3.16 1.70 -4.71
C GLY A 162 4.32 0.78 -5.07
N ASN A 163 4.22 -0.45 -4.58
CA ASN A 163 5.24 -1.47 -4.82
C ASN A 163 4.65 -2.88 -4.98
N ILE A 164 5.46 -3.77 -5.53
CA ILE A 164 5.21 -5.21 -5.59
C ILE A 164 6.38 -5.91 -4.93
N VAL A 165 6.15 -6.53 -3.79
CA VAL A 165 7.09 -7.43 -3.12
C VAL A 165 6.86 -8.85 -3.61
N ASN A 166 7.93 -9.64 -3.72
CA ASN A 166 7.87 -11.06 -4.04
C ASN A 166 8.29 -11.92 -2.84
N PRO A 167 7.44 -12.03 -1.80
CA PRO A 167 7.77 -12.75 -0.59
C PRO A 167 8.12 -14.20 -0.89
N LEU A 168 9.22 -14.69 -0.26
CA LEU A 168 9.71 -16.06 -0.41
C LEU A 168 9.99 -16.49 -1.87
N GLY A 169 10.01 -15.55 -2.82
CA GLY A 169 10.18 -15.81 -4.26
C GLY A 169 9.00 -16.50 -4.95
N THR A 170 7.90 -16.74 -4.23
CA THR A 170 6.74 -17.52 -4.73
C THR A 170 5.39 -16.86 -4.51
N CYS A 171 5.36 -15.81 -3.72
CA CYS A 171 4.15 -15.06 -3.38
C CYS A 171 4.21 -13.64 -3.95
N ILE A 172 3.06 -12.98 -3.98
CA ILE A 172 2.93 -11.56 -4.32
C ILE A 172 2.30 -10.85 -3.13
N ASP A 173 2.91 -9.74 -2.74
CA ASP A 173 2.40 -8.75 -1.81
C ASP A 173 2.56 -7.38 -2.49
N ALA A 174 1.47 -6.85 -3.00
CA ALA A 174 1.50 -5.56 -3.67
C ALA A 174 0.62 -4.56 -2.94
N GLY A 175 1.16 -3.37 -2.72
CA GLY A 175 0.48 -2.27 -2.03
C GLY A 175 0.66 -0.94 -2.74
N PHE A 176 -0.46 -0.25 -3.02
CA PHE A 176 -0.48 1.09 -3.62
C PHE A 176 -1.25 2.04 -2.71
N GLY A 177 -0.71 3.23 -2.47
CA GLY A 177 -1.35 4.24 -1.64
C GLY A 177 -2.53 4.90 -2.35
N LEU A 178 -3.76 4.71 -1.86
CA LEU A 178 -4.95 5.31 -2.48
C LEU A 178 -4.86 6.83 -2.55
N GLN A 179 -4.41 7.48 -1.48
CA GLN A 179 -4.25 8.93 -1.42
C GLN A 179 -3.20 9.42 -2.43
N ARG A 180 -2.06 8.72 -2.56
CA ARG A 180 -1.03 9.04 -3.56
C ARG A 180 -1.55 8.88 -4.99
N LEU A 181 -2.27 7.80 -5.31
CA LEU A 181 -2.93 7.65 -6.61
C LEU A 181 -3.96 8.76 -6.85
N SER A 182 -4.73 9.12 -5.81
CA SER A 182 -5.74 10.19 -5.90
C SER A 182 -5.14 11.55 -6.24
N MET A 183 -3.94 11.85 -5.77
CA MET A 183 -3.23 13.09 -6.11
C MET A 183 -3.03 13.25 -7.61
N PHE A 184 -2.71 12.16 -8.31
CA PHE A 184 -2.48 12.18 -9.76
C PHE A 184 -3.76 12.11 -10.57
N VAL A 185 -4.80 11.45 -10.06
CA VAL A 185 -6.11 11.30 -10.75
C VAL A 185 -7.01 12.52 -10.53
N ASN A 186 -7.05 13.02 -9.31
CA ASN A 186 -8.04 14.02 -8.86
C ASN A 186 -7.43 15.41 -8.57
N GLY A 187 -6.10 15.53 -8.63
CA GLY A 187 -5.35 16.73 -8.27
C GLY A 187 -4.62 16.59 -6.93
N LYS A 188 -3.63 17.45 -6.73
CA LYS A 188 -2.78 17.42 -5.53
C LYS A 188 -3.62 17.54 -4.27
N ASN A 189 -3.25 16.77 -3.26
CA ASN A 189 -3.77 16.91 -1.93
C ASN A 189 -3.18 18.18 -1.28
N GLU A 190 -4.05 19.12 -0.93
CA GLU A 190 -3.68 20.36 -0.22
C GLU A 190 -4.05 20.28 1.27
N GLU A 191 -4.28 19.07 1.81
CA GLU A 191 -4.62 18.89 3.21
C GLU A 191 -3.51 19.39 4.12
N THR A 192 -3.91 20.21 5.07
CA THR A 192 -3.05 20.72 6.11
C THR A 192 -2.71 19.61 7.12
N ARG A 193 -1.61 19.79 7.86
CA ARG A 193 -1.26 18.91 8.99
C ARG A 193 -2.43 18.68 9.95
N GLU A 194 -3.20 19.75 10.24
CA GLU A 194 -4.36 19.69 11.14
C GLU A 194 -5.46 18.79 10.56
N GLU A 195 -5.80 18.91 9.28
CA GLU A 195 -6.80 18.08 8.62
C GLU A 195 -6.39 16.60 8.59
N ILE A 196 -5.13 16.29 8.32
CA ILE A 196 -4.59 14.92 8.37
C ILE A 196 -4.69 14.34 9.78
N LEU A 197 -4.39 15.12 10.83
CA LEU A 197 -4.53 14.69 12.22
C LEU A 197 -6.00 14.44 12.58
N ILE A 198 -6.91 15.31 12.14
CA ILE A 198 -8.36 15.15 12.37
C ILE A 198 -8.85 13.85 11.74
N GLN A 199 -8.53 13.59 10.48
CA GLN A 199 -8.92 12.35 9.79
C GLN A 199 -8.41 11.10 10.51
N ALA A 200 -7.15 11.12 10.96
CA ALA A 200 -6.59 10.00 11.73
C ALA A 200 -7.35 9.80 13.06
N CYS A 201 -7.69 10.87 13.76
CA CYS A 201 -8.48 10.79 14.99
C CYS A 201 -9.90 10.27 14.74
N GLU A 202 -10.56 10.71 13.68
CA GLU A 202 -11.89 10.23 13.28
C GLU A 202 -11.84 8.73 12.93
N LYS A 203 -10.80 8.30 12.21
CA LYS A 203 -10.62 6.89 11.85
C LYS A 203 -10.35 6.01 13.08
N LEU A 204 -9.62 6.52 14.06
CA LEU A 204 -9.43 5.83 15.36
C LEU A 204 -10.76 5.66 16.09
N LEU A 205 -11.59 6.72 16.18
CA LEU A 205 -12.94 6.63 16.76
C LEU A 205 -13.81 5.62 16.03
N TYR A 206 -13.84 5.68 14.71
CA TYR A 206 -14.58 4.75 13.86
C TYR A 206 -14.15 3.30 14.11
N SER A 207 -12.85 3.07 14.29
CA SER A 207 -12.28 1.75 14.61
C SER A 207 -12.52 1.29 16.05
N GLY A 208 -13.21 2.11 16.88
CA GLY A 208 -13.60 1.78 18.25
C GLY A 208 -12.55 2.09 19.29
N TYR A 209 -11.54 2.93 18.98
CA TYR A 209 -10.57 3.40 19.96
C TYR A 209 -11.02 4.70 20.63
N TYR A 210 -10.65 4.86 21.91
CA TYR A 210 -10.92 6.05 22.70
C TYR A 210 -9.66 6.54 23.38
N PRO A 211 -9.48 7.87 23.61
CA PRO A 211 -8.32 8.40 24.30
C PRO A 211 -8.17 7.79 25.70
N SER A 212 -6.97 7.28 26.00
CA SER A 212 -6.66 6.68 27.30
C SER A 212 -5.19 6.87 27.68
N ASN A 213 -4.75 6.21 28.74
CA ASN A 213 -3.36 6.28 29.20
C ASN A 213 -2.49 5.10 28.73
N LYS A 214 -3.04 4.19 27.90
CA LYS A 214 -2.34 2.96 27.48
C LYS A 214 -2.54 2.71 25.98
N GLU A 215 -1.53 2.09 25.38
CA GLU A 215 -1.59 1.52 24.03
C GLU A 215 -2.18 2.47 22.97
N GLN A 216 -3.10 1.99 22.17
CA GLN A 216 -3.77 2.76 21.11
C GLN A 216 -4.42 4.05 21.64
N GLY A 217 -5.06 3.97 22.82
CA GLY A 217 -5.70 5.12 23.42
C GLY A 217 -4.71 6.20 23.89
N TYR A 218 -3.49 5.82 24.26
CA TYR A 218 -2.42 6.79 24.54
C TYR A 218 -1.97 7.52 23.29
N VAL A 219 -1.78 6.80 22.19
CA VAL A 219 -1.46 7.40 20.89
C VAL A 219 -2.57 8.36 20.46
N PHE A 220 -3.82 7.91 20.53
CA PHE A 220 -4.97 8.75 20.19
C PHE A 220 -5.00 10.06 21.02
N ARG A 221 -4.77 9.96 22.33
CA ARG A 221 -4.69 11.16 23.18
C ARG A 221 -3.51 12.06 22.81
N LYS A 222 -2.37 11.48 22.37
CA LYS A 222 -1.23 12.26 21.88
C LYS A 222 -1.59 13.03 20.61
N LEU A 223 -2.21 12.38 19.64
CA LEU A 223 -2.64 13.03 18.39
C LEU A 223 -3.64 14.17 18.64
N LEU A 224 -4.61 13.97 19.55
CA LEU A 224 -5.53 15.05 19.95
C LEU A 224 -4.82 16.26 20.54
N ARG A 225 -3.68 16.08 21.22
CA ARG A 225 -2.91 17.20 21.78
C ARG A 225 -2.08 17.94 20.73
N GLU A 226 -1.75 17.30 19.63
CA GLU A 226 -1.09 17.97 18.49
C GLU A 226 -2.04 18.96 17.77
N LEU A 227 -3.36 18.84 18.00
CA LEU A 227 -4.39 19.74 17.45
C LEU A 227 -4.61 21.01 18.28
N TYR A 228 -4.03 21.12 19.48
CA TYR A 228 -4.19 22.24 20.44
C TYR A 228 -2.85 22.83 20.84
#